data_2be32915337bf41f24d07c9b93d9deae
#
_entry.id   2be32915337bf41f24d07c9b93d9deae
#
_cell.length_a   1.000
_cell.length_b   1.000
_cell.length_c   1.000
_cell.angle_alpha   90.00
_cell.angle_beta   90.00
_cell.angle_gamma   90.00
#
_symmetry.space_group_name_H-M   'P 1'
#
loop_
_entity.id
_entity.type
_entity.pdbx_description
1 polymer ?
#
loop_
_entity_poly.entity_id
_entity_poly.type
_entity_poly.pdbx_seq_one_letter_code
_entity_poly.pdbx_strand_id
1 'polypeptide(L)'
;HMFYPFFVAFYSPVFVKHSLAEHLQLKIQIKKGEDFMSNHLPLSVRVPIERDNPSICRNEETCIKCGMCKDVCTNAIGVLGTYTLKETGDKAICIHCGQCANVCPPASITEVYEYPAVKAAIENPDKIVIVSTSPSVRAALGESFGMGPGEFVQGKMVALLRALGADYVLDTNFAADLTIVEEAAELIERITKKTAPLPQFTSCCPAWVKFAETYYPELLPNLSTSKSPIGMQGPTIKTYFAKKMGIDPKKIINVALTPCTAKKFETRRQEMNAAGKLLGESDMRDMDYVITTRE
;
A
#
# COMPACT_ATOMS: atom_id res chain seq x y z
N HIS A 1 -14.55 14.12 22.68
CA HIS A 1 -14.38 13.31 23.92
C HIS A 1 -15.63 12.48 24.30
N MET A 2 -16.46 12.04 23.31
CA MET A 2 -17.70 11.32 23.68
C MET A 2 -18.05 10.14 22.76
N PHE A 3 -17.06 9.49 22.11
CA PHE A 3 -17.32 8.31 21.25
C PHE A 3 -16.40 7.12 21.52
N TYR A 4 -15.70 7.07 22.66
CA TYR A 4 -14.73 6.00 22.96
C TYR A 4 -15.26 4.75 23.70
N PRO A 5 -16.48 4.66 24.28
CA PRO A 5 -16.88 3.45 25.00
C PRO A 5 -17.50 2.34 24.14
N PHE A 6 -17.87 2.58 22.88
CA PHE A 6 -18.60 1.56 22.08
C PHE A 6 -17.71 0.58 21.30
N PHE A 7 -16.43 0.88 21.16
CA PHE A 7 -15.55 0.06 20.30
C PHE A 7 -14.91 -1.15 21.00
N VAL A 8 -14.93 -1.23 22.33
CA VAL A 8 -14.25 -2.31 23.07
C VAL A 8 -15.14 -3.55 23.30
N ALA A 9 -16.44 -3.46 23.09
CA ALA A 9 -17.36 -4.55 23.41
C ALA A 9 -17.56 -5.61 22.31
N PHE A 10 -17.05 -5.40 21.07
CA PHE A 10 -17.23 -6.33 19.94
C PHE A 10 -16.02 -7.21 19.61
N TYR A 11 -14.90 -7.06 20.32
CA TYR A 11 -13.77 -7.97 20.21
C TYR A 11 -13.88 -9.08 21.27
N SER A 12 -14.81 -10.00 21.10
CA SER A 12 -14.75 -11.28 21.79
C SER A 12 -13.86 -12.22 20.97
N PRO A 13 -12.70 -12.67 21.51
CA PRO A 13 -11.75 -13.54 20.79
C PRO A 13 -12.30 -14.95 20.51
N VAL A 14 -13.52 -15.24 20.93
CA VAL A 14 -14.05 -16.62 20.95
C VAL A 14 -14.72 -17.04 19.64
N PHE A 15 -15.22 -16.10 18.83
CA PHE A 15 -15.95 -16.47 17.59
C PHE A 15 -15.10 -16.64 16.32
N VAL A 16 -13.88 -16.14 16.31
CA VAL A 16 -12.99 -16.22 15.13
C VAL A 16 -12.11 -17.48 15.14
N LYS A 17 -12.01 -18.19 16.28
CA LYS A 17 -11.03 -19.28 16.42
C LYS A 17 -11.42 -20.62 15.78
N HIS A 18 -12.67 -20.93 15.52
CA HIS A 18 -13.02 -22.30 15.09
C HIS A 18 -13.15 -22.49 13.57
N SER A 19 -13.58 -21.53 12.80
CA SER A 19 -13.77 -21.73 11.35
C SER A 19 -12.55 -21.37 10.49
N LEU A 20 -11.86 -20.27 10.81
CA LEU A 20 -10.65 -19.86 10.04
C LEU A 20 -9.43 -20.73 10.38
N ALA A 21 -9.28 -21.11 11.67
CA ALA A 21 -8.16 -21.95 12.10
C ALA A 21 -8.22 -23.35 11.50
N GLU A 22 -9.42 -23.93 11.38
CA GLU A 22 -9.58 -25.25 10.77
C GLU A 22 -9.36 -25.24 9.26
N HIS A 23 -9.83 -24.22 8.54
CA HIS A 23 -9.57 -24.10 7.09
C HIS A 23 -8.12 -23.77 6.77
N LEU A 24 -7.46 -22.89 7.55
CA LEU A 24 -6.03 -22.65 7.43
C LEU A 24 -5.18 -23.87 7.86
N GLN A 25 -5.57 -24.56 8.95
CA GLN A 25 -4.87 -25.77 9.39
C GLN A 25 -5.05 -26.92 8.39
N LEU A 26 -6.22 -27.08 7.76
CA LEU A 26 -6.40 -28.11 6.72
C LEU A 26 -5.53 -27.85 5.49
N LYS A 27 -5.45 -26.61 5.02
CA LYS A 27 -4.56 -26.25 3.87
C LYS A 27 -3.07 -26.27 4.22
N ILE A 28 -2.70 -25.98 5.46
CA ILE A 28 -1.32 -26.10 5.96
C ILE A 28 -0.93 -27.58 6.16
N GLN A 29 -1.85 -28.45 6.57
CA GLN A 29 -1.59 -29.88 6.69
C GLN A 29 -1.47 -30.58 5.33
N ILE A 30 -2.22 -30.16 4.32
CA ILE A 30 -2.10 -30.69 2.94
C ILE A 30 -0.72 -30.35 2.34
N LYS A 31 -0.12 -29.21 2.71
CA LYS A 31 1.24 -28.83 2.27
C LYS A 31 2.38 -29.42 3.11
N LYS A 32 2.11 -30.01 4.28
CA LYS A 32 3.15 -30.67 5.11
C LYS A 32 3.37 -32.14 4.80
N GLY A 33 2.59 -32.74 3.93
CA GLY A 33 2.69 -34.16 3.57
C GLY A 33 3.47 -34.47 2.30
N GLU A 34 3.87 -33.46 1.54
CA GLU A 34 4.74 -33.65 0.38
C GLU A 34 6.14 -33.13 0.68
N ASP A 35 7.11 -34.01 0.57
CA ASP A 35 8.54 -33.81 0.83
C ASP A 35 9.04 -32.47 0.26
N PHE A 36 9.44 -31.59 1.16
CA PHE A 36 10.18 -30.36 0.86
C PHE A 36 11.65 -30.69 0.61
N MET A 37 11.90 -31.64 -0.28
CA MET A 37 13.24 -32.00 -0.77
C MET A 37 13.43 -31.38 -2.15
N SER A 38 14.00 -30.18 -2.12
CA SER A 38 14.95 -29.62 -3.09
C SER A 38 15.00 -30.32 -4.47
N ASN A 39 14.17 -29.94 -5.38
CA ASN A 39 14.56 -29.96 -6.78
C ASN A 39 15.19 -28.62 -7.13
N HIS A 40 16.51 -28.59 -7.10
CA HIS A 40 17.35 -27.48 -7.51
C HIS A 40 17.16 -27.21 -9.00
N LEU A 41 16.20 -26.35 -9.31
CA LEU A 41 16.29 -25.63 -10.56
C LEU A 41 17.32 -24.50 -10.38
N PRO A 42 18.13 -24.17 -11.37
CA PRO A 42 18.94 -22.96 -11.39
C PRO A 42 18.06 -21.74 -11.68
N LEU A 43 17.01 -21.59 -10.91
CA LEU A 43 16.32 -20.32 -10.78
C LEU A 43 17.35 -19.32 -10.31
N SER A 44 17.41 -18.19 -10.95
CA SER A 44 18.29 -17.09 -10.55
C SER A 44 18.30 -17.03 -9.03
N VAL A 45 19.47 -16.90 -8.42
CA VAL A 45 19.63 -16.77 -6.97
C VAL A 45 18.83 -15.60 -6.42
N ARG A 46 18.16 -14.83 -7.30
CA ARG A 46 17.51 -13.56 -7.07
C ARG A 46 15.98 -13.66 -7.25
N VAL A 47 15.24 -12.83 -6.52
CA VAL A 47 13.81 -12.66 -6.79
C VAL A 47 13.61 -12.08 -8.19
N PRO A 48 12.67 -12.59 -9.00
CA PRO A 48 12.33 -11.97 -10.26
C PRO A 48 11.62 -10.63 -10.04
N ILE A 49 11.98 -9.62 -10.82
CA ILE A 49 11.35 -8.28 -10.79
C ILE A 49 11.13 -7.87 -12.24
N GLU A 50 9.89 -7.54 -12.59
CA GLU A 50 9.56 -7.00 -13.90
C GLU A 50 10.17 -5.61 -14.09
N ARG A 51 10.53 -5.27 -15.32
CA ARG A 51 11.14 -3.95 -15.63
C ARG A 51 10.20 -2.77 -15.39
N ASP A 52 8.92 -3.00 -15.53
CA ASP A 52 7.85 -2.03 -15.36
C ASP A 52 7.19 -2.09 -13.96
N ASN A 53 7.83 -2.79 -13.01
CA ASN A 53 7.33 -2.86 -11.65
C ASN A 53 7.25 -1.46 -11.04
N PRO A 54 6.06 -1.00 -10.63
CA PRO A 54 5.88 0.38 -10.18
C PRO A 54 6.45 0.68 -8.80
N SER A 55 6.80 -0.36 -8.04
CA SER A 55 7.13 -0.23 -6.61
C SER A 55 8.60 -0.42 -6.32
N ILE A 56 9.24 -1.36 -7.00
CA ILE A 56 10.64 -1.75 -6.77
C ILE A 56 11.39 -1.90 -8.09
N CYS A 57 12.67 -1.61 -8.06
CA CYS A 57 13.57 -1.82 -9.19
C CYS A 57 14.90 -2.43 -8.72
N ARG A 58 15.67 -2.97 -9.66
CA ARG A 58 17.00 -3.51 -9.41
C ARG A 58 18.04 -2.87 -10.30
N ASN A 59 19.15 -2.45 -9.68
CA ASN A 59 20.37 -2.15 -10.40
C ASN A 59 21.17 -3.45 -10.57
N GLU A 60 21.30 -3.92 -11.81
CA GLU A 60 21.98 -5.17 -12.13
C GLU A 60 23.50 -5.09 -11.89
N GLU A 61 24.11 -3.91 -11.99
CA GLU A 61 25.55 -3.70 -11.84
C GLU A 61 26.01 -3.87 -10.38
N THR A 62 25.19 -3.43 -9.43
CA THR A 62 25.49 -3.51 -7.99
C THR A 62 25.07 -4.82 -7.35
N CYS A 63 24.37 -5.69 -8.08
CA CYS A 63 23.82 -6.93 -7.54
C CYS A 63 24.90 -8.00 -7.33
N ILE A 64 25.16 -8.35 -6.07
CA ILE A 64 26.14 -9.39 -5.68
C ILE A 64 25.58 -10.82 -5.72
N LYS A 65 24.33 -11.01 -6.15
CA LYS A 65 23.67 -12.32 -6.29
C LYS A 65 23.66 -13.17 -5.00
N CYS A 66 23.52 -12.55 -3.83
CA CYS A 66 23.57 -13.22 -2.51
C CYS A 66 22.32 -14.06 -2.17
N GLY A 67 21.20 -13.88 -2.89
CA GLY A 67 19.98 -14.67 -2.67
C GLY A 67 19.03 -14.15 -1.58
N MET A 68 19.42 -13.19 -0.75
CA MET A 68 18.58 -12.70 0.37
C MET A 68 17.21 -12.19 -0.06
N CYS A 69 17.12 -11.55 -1.22
CA CYS A 69 15.85 -11.09 -1.78
C CYS A 69 14.90 -12.24 -2.14
N LYS A 70 15.45 -13.35 -2.63
CA LYS A 70 14.68 -14.57 -2.92
C LYS A 70 14.25 -15.23 -1.62
N ASP A 71 15.16 -15.34 -0.65
CA ASP A 71 14.88 -15.94 0.64
C ASP A 71 13.72 -15.24 1.36
N VAL A 72 13.75 -13.91 1.50
CA VAL A 72 12.66 -13.18 2.15
C VAL A 72 11.35 -13.32 1.40
N CYS A 73 11.35 -13.30 0.07
CA CYS A 73 10.14 -13.43 -0.73
C CYS A 73 9.53 -14.84 -0.62
N THR A 74 10.38 -15.87 -0.53
CA THR A 74 9.95 -17.28 -0.42
C THR A 74 9.54 -17.61 1.01
N ASN A 75 10.41 -17.35 1.99
CA ASN A 75 10.28 -17.91 3.33
C ASN A 75 9.55 -16.99 4.32
N ALA A 76 9.69 -15.67 4.18
CA ALA A 76 9.02 -14.73 5.07
C ALA A 76 7.68 -14.23 4.52
N ILE A 77 7.61 -13.93 3.21
CA ILE A 77 6.41 -13.38 2.58
C ILE A 77 5.53 -14.47 1.94
N GLY A 78 6.14 -15.60 1.53
CA GLY A 78 5.41 -16.73 0.98
C GLY A 78 4.87 -16.53 -0.44
N VAL A 79 5.38 -15.54 -1.20
CA VAL A 79 4.92 -15.27 -2.57
C VAL A 79 5.65 -16.15 -3.56
N LEU A 80 6.98 -16.06 -3.64
CA LEU A 80 7.76 -16.80 -4.64
C LEU A 80 7.71 -18.32 -4.43
N GLY A 81 7.48 -18.80 -3.22
CA GLY A 81 7.35 -20.23 -2.93
C GLY A 81 6.04 -20.88 -3.39
N THR A 82 5.07 -20.09 -3.86
CA THR A 82 3.74 -20.59 -4.23
C THR A 82 3.56 -20.79 -5.73
N TYR A 83 4.52 -20.37 -6.56
CA TYR A 83 4.49 -20.55 -8.01
C TYR A 83 5.90 -20.73 -8.58
N THR A 84 5.98 -21.22 -9.81
CA THR A 84 7.20 -21.24 -10.63
C THR A 84 7.05 -20.28 -11.81
N LEU A 85 8.16 -19.74 -12.32
CA LEU A 85 8.11 -18.87 -13.50
C LEU A 85 7.54 -19.61 -14.73
N LYS A 86 7.75 -20.93 -14.83
CA LYS A 86 7.16 -21.75 -15.90
C LYS A 86 5.62 -21.71 -15.88
N GLU A 87 5.01 -21.77 -14.69
CA GLU A 87 3.55 -21.71 -14.54
C GLU A 87 2.97 -20.33 -14.91
N THR A 88 3.76 -19.30 -14.77
CA THR A 88 3.34 -17.92 -15.06
C THR A 88 3.79 -17.41 -16.44
N GLY A 89 4.38 -18.28 -17.29
CA GLY A 89 4.90 -17.88 -18.58
C GLY A 89 6.03 -16.85 -18.48
N ASP A 90 6.98 -17.10 -17.58
CA ASP A 90 8.14 -16.26 -17.24
C ASP A 90 7.80 -14.88 -16.64
N LYS A 91 6.54 -14.65 -16.24
CA LYS A 91 6.15 -13.42 -15.55
C LYS A 91 6.30 -13.55 -14.05
N ALA A 92 6.92 -12.55 -13.43
CA ALA A 92 7.02 -12.49 -11.98
C ALA A 92 5.66 -12.17 -11.35
N ILE A 93 5.31 -12.86 -10.26
CA ILE A 93 4.23 -12.42 -9.39
C ILE A 93 4.85 -11.61 -8.25
N CYS A 94 4.42 -10.36 -8.13
CA CYS A 94 4.87 -9.46 -7.10
C CYS A 94 3.67 -8.80 -6.41
N ILE A 95 3.67 -8.78 -5.06
CA ILE A 95 2.65 -8.07 -4.27
C ILE A 95 3.11 -6.67 -3.85
N HIS A 96 4.22 -6.21 -4.37
CA HIS A 96 4.76 -4.87 -4.19
C HIS A 96 5.13 -4.49 -2.75
N CYS A 97 5.35 -5.47 -1.86
CA CYS A 97 5.59 -5.24 -0.43
C CYS A 97 6.95 -4.61 -0.09
N GLY A 98 7.92 -4.61 -1.03
CA GLY A 98 9.23 -3.97 -0.85
C GLY A 98 10.22 -4.70 0.07
N GLN A 99 9.88 -5.86 0.63
CA GLN A 99 10.76 -6.53 1.61
C GLN A 99 12.09 -6.98 0.99
N CYS A 100 12.11 -7.31 -0.29
CA CYS A 100 13.35 -7.61 -1.00
C CYS A 100 14.33 -6.43 -1.08
N ALA A 101 13.84 -5.19 -1.08
CA ALA A 101 14.66 -3.99 -0.98
C ALA A 101 15.23 -3.80 0.44
N ASN A 102 14.44 -4.11 1.48
CA ASN A 102 14.87 -3.97 2.87
C ASN A 102 16.04 -4.90 3.24
N VAL A 103 16.11 -6.08 2.63
CA VAL A 103 17.15 -7.09 2.94
C VAL A 103 18.32 -7.07 1.96
N CYS A 104 18.36 -6.16 0.99
CA CYS A 104 19.40 -6.12 -0.02
C CYS A 104 20.67 -5.42 0.52
N PRO A 105 21.78 -6.15 0.83
CA PRO A 105 22.94 -5.53 1.47
C PRO A 105 23.60 -4.42 0.64
N PRO A 106 23.80 -4.60 -0.70
CA PRO A 106 24.38 -3.53 -1.51
C PRO A 106 23.35 -2.50 -1.99
N ALA A 107 22.11 -2.51 -1.46
CA ALA A 107 21.01 -1.68 -1.95
C ALA A 107 20.81 -1.73 -3.48
N SER A 108 21.09 -2.89 -4.08
CA SER A 108 20.85 -3.12 -5.52
C SER A 108 19.35 -3.13 -5.84
N ILE A 109 18.52 -3.58 -4.89
CA ILE A 109 17.07 -3.42 -5.00
C ILE A 109 16.66 -2.24 -4.14
N THR A 110 15.94 -1.30 -4.77
CA THR A 110 15.37 -0.11 -4.13
C THR A 110 13.91 0.02 -4.49
N GLU A 111 13.20 0.91 -3.81
CA GLU A 111 11.94 1.42 -4.32
C GLU A 111 12.14 2.20 -5.62
N VAL A 112 11.12 2.24 -6.47
CA VAL A 112 11.08 3.15 -7.62
C VAL A 112 10.89 4.57 -7.09
N TYR A 113 11.87 5.42 -7.28
CA TYR A 113 11.84 6.80 -6.78
C TYR A 113 10.89 7.67 -7.61
N GLU A 114 9.93 8.28 -6.95
CA GLU A 114 9.00 9.26 -7.54
C GLU A 114 9.31 10.70 -7.09
N TYR A 115 10.22 10.90 -6.11
CA TYR A 115 10.60 12.23 -5.66
C TYR A 115 11.14 13.15 -6.78
N PRO A 116 11.80 12.68 -7.85
CA PRO A 116 12.24 13.60 -8.91
C PRO A 116 11.06 14.25 -9.65
N ALA A 117 9.98 13.49 -9.86
CA ALA A 117 8.76 14.02 -10.48
C ALA A 117 8.02 14.98 -9.53
N VAL A 118 8.00 14.68 -8.23
CA VAL A 118 7.44 15.58 -7.21
C VAL A 118 8.23 16.88 -7.14
N LYS A 119 9.58 16.81 -7.16
CA LYS A 119 10.44 17.99 -7.22
C LYS A 119 10.14 18.84 -8.45
N ALA A 120 10.07 18.24 -9.63
CA ALA A 120 9.72 18.96 -10.86
C ALA A 120 8.33 19.61 -10.80
N ALA A 121 7.36 18.96 -10.11
CA ALA A 121 6.05 19.54 -9.89
C ALA A 121 6.10 20.77 -8.94
N ILE A 122 6.90 20.72 -7.89
CA ILE A 122 7.14 21.84 -6.97
C ILE A 122 7.78 23.04 -7.69
N GLU A 123 8.72 22.78 -8.60
CA GLU A 123 9.42 23.81 -9.38
C GLU A 123 8.54 24.42 -10.49
N ASN A 124 7.37 23.83 -10.77
CA ASN A 124 6.46 24.32 -11.80
C ASN A 124 5.41 25.28 -11.21
N PRO A 125 5.45 26.59 -11.56
CA PRO A 125 4.55 27.59 -11.00
C PRO A 125 3.07 27.41 -11.39
N ASP A 126 2.78 26.60 -12.43
CA ASP A 126 1.41 26.31 -12.85
C ASP A 126 0.78 25.13 -12.07
N LYS A 127 1.53 24.48 -11.20
CA LYS A 127 1.07 23.37 -10.38
C LYS A 127 0.91 23.77 -8.92
N ILE A 128 0.02 23.06 -8.25
CA ILE A 128 -0.24 23.17 -6.81
C ILE A 128 0.03 21.79 -6.22
N VAL A 129 1.09 21.69 -5.43
CA VAL A 129 1.52 20.42 -4.85
C VAL A 129 0.91 20.25 -3.46
N ILE A 130 0.11 19.20 -3.31
CA ILE A 130 -0.55 18.85 -2.05
C ILE A 130 0.03 17.54 -1.55
N VAL A 131 0.67 17.56 -0.37
CA VAL A 131 1.27 16.37 0.25
C VAL A 131 0.38 15.87 1.37
N SER A 132 -0.08 14.62 1.26
CA SER A 132 -0.83 13.91 2.30
C SER A 132 0.10 13.00 3.09
N THR A 133 0.19 13.19 4.41
CA THR A 133 1.14 12.47 5.26
C THR A 133 0.48 11.30 6.00
N SER A 134 1.04 10.11 5.87
CA SER A 134 0.60 8.93 6.65
C SER A 134 1.06 9.03 8.12
N PRO A 135 0.27 8.51 9.07
CA PRO A 135 0.55 8.67 10.51
C PRO A 135 1.92 8.17 10.96
N SER A 136 2.39 7.07 10.41
CA SER A 136 3.68 6.45 10.80
C SER A 136 4.90 7.29 10.39
N VAL A 137 4.80 8.13 9.37
CA VAL A 137 5.92 8.97 8.92
C VAL A 137 6.36 9.93 10.02
N ARG A 138 5.41 10.51 10.77
CA ARG A 138 5.70 11.46 11.86
C ARG A 138 6.40 10.83 13.07
N ALA A 139 6.40 9.49 13.17
CA ALA A 139 7.10 8.74 14.20
C ALA A 139 8.43 8.11 13.73
N ALA A 140 8.67 8.08 12.42
CA ALA A 140 9.88 7.48 11.84
C ALA A 140 10.86 8.52 11.27
N LEU A 141 10.35 9.65 10.76
CA LEU A 141 11.18 10.64 10.06
C LEU A 141 12.30 11.22 10.94
N GLY A 142 12.05 11.39 12.24
CA GLY A 142 13.04 11.94 13.18
C GLY A 142 14.34 11.15 13.25
N GLU A 143 14.29 9.84 13.08
CA GLU A 143 15.46 8.95 13.12
C GLU A 143 16.49 9.31 12.05
N SER A 144 16.04 9.72 10.85
CA SER A 144 16.92 10.17 9.77
C SER A 144 17.66 11.47 10.07
N PHE A 145 17.24 12.20 11.10
CA PHE A 145 17.85 13.45 11.58
C PHE A 145 18.50 13.28 12.95
N GLY A 146 18.83 12.06 13.36
CA GLY A 146 19.53 11.74 14.60
C GLY A 146 18.68 11.87 15.87
N MET A 147 17.37 11.90 15.76
CA MET A 147 16.45 11.86 16.90
C MET A 147 16.25 10.42 17.39
N GLY A 148 15.71 10.27 18.59
CA GLY A 148 15.44 8.96 19.17
C GLY A 148 14.41 8.15 18.35
N PRO A 149 14.49 6.80 18.41
CA PRO A 149 13.52 5.93 17.74
C PRO A 149 12.08 6.23 18.18
N GLY A 150 11.18 6.39 17.21
CA GLY A 150 9.77 6.65 17.47
C GLY A 150 9.44 8.07 17.97
N GLU A 151 10.39 9.01 17.95
CA GLU A 151 10.13 10.39 18.35
C GLU A 151 9.08 11.04 17.44
N PHE A 152 8.06 11.64 18.07
CA PHE A 152 6.95 12.24 17.35
C PHE A 152 7.28 13.63 16.80
N VAL A 153 7.44 13.75 15.48
CA VAL A 153 7.95 14.96 14.83
C VAL A 153 6.93 15.63 13.88
N GLN A 154 5.63 15.50 14.13
CA GLN A 154 4.58 16.00 13.23
C GLN A 154 4.78 17.48 12.81
N GLY A 155 4.99 18.37 13.77
CA GLY A 155 5.18 19.79 13.47
C GLY A 155 6.43 20.06 12.62
N LYS A 156 7.55 19.36 12.94
CA LYS A 156 8.80 19.47 12.18
C LYS A 156 8.64 18.91 10.78
N MET A 157 7.93 17.78 10.61
CA MET A 157 7.62 17.18 9.31
C MET A 157 6.81 18.12 8.43
N VAL A 158 5.77 18.73 8.97
CA VAL A 158 4.93 19.72 8.22
C VAL A 158 5.76 20.92 7.82
N ALA A 159 6.59 21.45 8.73
CA ALA A 159 7.47 22.59 8.43
C ALA A 159 8.50 22.23 7.34
N LEU A 160 9.08 21.00 7.39
CA LEU A 160 10.00 20.52 6.38
C LEU A 160 9.32 20.44 5.00
N LEU A 161 8.15 19.83 4.89
CA LEU A 161 7.45 19.70 3.61
C LEU A 161 7.09 21.06 3.00
N ARG A 162 6.68 22.02 3.83
CA ARG A 162 6.45 23.41 3.38
C ARG A 162 7.74 24.09 2.92
N ALA A 163 8.82 23.88 3.64
CA ALA A 163 10.13 24.43 3.26
C ALA A 163 10.66 23.81 1.96
N LEU A 164 10.30 22.57 1.65
CA LEU A 164 10.59 21.92 0.38
C LEU A 164 9.72 22.42 -0.78
N GLY A 165 8.66 23.20 -0.50
CA GLY A 165 7.81 23.82 -1.51
C GLY A 165 6.43 23.19 -1.68
N ALA A 166 5.96 22.35 -0.75
CA ALA A 166 4.58 21.91 -0.77
C ALA A 166 3.62 23.07 -0.45
N ASP A 167 2.64 23.31 -1.33
CA ASP A 167 1.64 24.36 -1.13
C ASP A 167 0.69 24.02 0.03
N TYR A 168 0.31 22.77 0.13
CA TYR A 168 -0.52 22.26 1.23
C TYR A 168 0.04 20.94 1.77
N VAL A 169 -0.02 20.81 3.09
CA VAL A 169 0.32 19.56 3.79
C VAL A 169 -0.91 19.13 4.59
N LEU A 170 -1.45 17.98 4.22
CA LEU A 170 -2.68 17.41 4.78
C LEU A 170 -2.39 16.11 5.54
N ASP A 171 -3.26 15.77 6.49
CA ASP A 171 -3.17 14.54 7.27
C ASP A 171 -4.07 13.46 6.67
N THR A 172 -3.49 12.31 6.35
CA THR A 172 -4.24 11.15 5.85
C THR A 172 -5.22 10.59 6.89
N ASN A 173 -5.11 10.95 8.18
CA ASN A 173 -6.08 10.58 9.21
C ASN A 173 -7.50 11.03 8.86
N PHE A 174 -7.67 12.18 8.21
CA PHE A 174 -8.99 12.61 7.74
C PHE A 174 -9.64 11.56 6.82
N ALA A 175 -8.88 11.04 5.88
CA ALA A 175 -9.39 10.01 4.97
C ALA A 175 -9.47 8.62 5.63
N ALA A 176 -8.67 8.38 6.68
CA ALA A 176 -8.81 7.18 7.48
C ALA A 176 -10.15 7.17 8.23
N ASP A 177 -10.61 8.32 8.73
CA ASP A 177 -11.95 8.44 9.34
C ASP A 177 -13.04 8.16 8.31
N LEU A 178 -12.91 8.64 7.06
CA LEU A 178 -13.85 8.30 5.98
C LEU A 178 -13.86 6.80 5.70
N THR A 179 -12.68 6.17 5.60
CA THR A 179 -12.57 4.73 5.37
C THR A 179 -13.24 3.94 6.50
N ILE A 180 -13.04 4.33 7.77
CA ILE A 180 -13.65 3.66 8.93
C ILE A 180 -15.18 3.76 8.86
N VAL A 181 -15.73 4.92 8.52
CA VAL A 181 -17.17 5.11 8.41
C VAL A 181 -17.77 4.23 7.31
N GLU A 182 -17.16 4.20 6.14
CA GLU A 182 -17.62 3.39 5.02
C GLU A 182 -17.49 1.88 5.30
N GLU A 183 -16.36 1.42 5.83
CA GLU A 183 -16.16 0.00 6.17
C GLU A 183 -17.09 -0.46 7.29
N ALA A 184 -17.35 0.39 8.29
CA ALA A 184 -18.29 0.09 9.37
C ALA A 184 -19.74 0.02 8.86
N ALA A 185 -20.14 0.93 7.97
CA ALA A 185 -21.45 0.91 7.34
C ALA A 185 -21.63 -0.37 6.49
N GLU A 186 -20.63 -0.73 5.69
CA GLU A 186 -20.62 -1.97 4.92
C GLU A 186 -20.72 -3.20 5.82
N LEU A 187 -19.98 -3.25 6.93
CA LEU A 187 -20.06 -4.36 7.90
C LEU A 187 -21.47 -4.50 8.49
N ILE A 188 -22.10 -3.39 8.88
CA ILE A 188 -23.47 -3.39 9.40
C ILE A 188 -24.44 -3.93 8.33
N GLU A 189 -24.28 -3.54 7.07
CA GLU A 189 -25.10 -4.06 5.98
C GLU A 189 -24.88 -5.56 5.73
N ARG A 190 -23.64 -6.04 5.77
CA ARG A 190 -23.32 -7.47 5.66
C ARG A 190 -23.96 -8.29 6.76
N ILE A 191 -23.95 -7.78 8.01
CA ILE A 191 -24.55 -8.47 9.16
C ILE A 191 -26.09 -8.46 9.07
N THR A 192 -26.70 -7.31 8.78
CA THR A 192 -28.16 -7.10 8.87
C THR A 192 -28.89 -7.52 7.60
N LYS A 193 -28.32 -7.19 6.43
CA LYS A 193 -28.95 -7.43 5.12
C LYS A 193 -28.33 -8.62 4.37
N LYS A 194 -27.24 -9.21 4.87
CA LYS A 194 -26.50 -10.32 4.24
C LYS A 194 -26.07 -10.00 2.80
N THR A 195 -25.63 -8.77 2.55
CA THR A 195 -25.25 -8.27 1.23
C THR A 195 -23.97 -8.90 0.68
N ALA A 196 -23.09 -9.39 1.56
CA ALA A 196 -21.87 -10.10 1.20
C ALA A 196 -21.43 -11.06 2.33
N PRO A 197 -20.50 -12.00 2.06
CA PRO A 197 -20.08 -12.98 3.07
C PRO A 197 -19.29 -12.33 4.22
N LEU A 198 -19.30 -13.05 5.35
CA LEU A 198 -18.47 -12.78 6.52
C LEU A 198 -17.43 -13.89 6.67
N PRO A 199 -16.24 -13.60 7.27
CA PRO A 199 -15.84 -12.31 7.83
C PRO A 199 -15.59 -11.25 6.74
N GLN A 200 -15.76 -9.97 7.08
CA GLN A 200 -15.30 -8.86 6.22
C GLN A 200 -13.82 -8.63 6.48
N PHE A 201 -13.02 -8.60 5.41
CA PHE A 201 -11.61 -8.22 5.46
C PHE A 201 -11.44 -6.78 4.98
N THR A 202 -10.60 -6.00 5.65
CA THR A 202 -10.26 -4.65 5.19
C THR A 202 -9.41 -4.70 3.93
N SER A 203 -9.53 -3.70 3.06
CA SER A 203 -8.84 -3.60 1.76
C SER A 203 -7.79 -2.49 1.71
N CYS A 204 -7.45 -1.90 2.86
CA CYS A 204 -6.52 -0.76 2.91
C CYS A 204 -5.05 -1.13 2.59
N CYS A 205 -4.66 -2.42 2.65
CA CYS A 205 -3.32 -2.89 2.30
C CYS A 205 -3.28 -3.41 0.86
N PRO A 206 -2.65 -2.69 -0.10
CA PRO A 206 -2.63 -3.11 -1.50
C PRO A 206 -1.83 -4.40 -1.74
N ALA A 207 -0.85 -4.71 -0.90
CA ALA A 207 -0.14 -5.97 -0.97
C ALA A 207 -1.03 -7.15 -0.59
N TRP A 208 -1.87 -7.00 0.45
CA TRP A 208 -2.88 -7.97 0.84
C TRP A 208 -3.93 -8.17 -0.26
N VAL A 209 -4.46 -7.08 -0.81
CA VAL A 209 -5.44 -7.15 -1.90
C VAL A 209 -4.85 -7.89 -3.11
N LYS A 210 -3.63 -7.53 -3.53
CA LYS A 210 -2.94 -8.22 -4.64
C LYS A 210 -2.66 -9.69 -4.33
N PHE A 211 -2.32 -10.02 -3.09
CA PHE A 211 -2.12 -11.39 -2.65
C PHE A 211 -3.42 -12.19 -2.72
N ALA A 212 -4.54 -11.63 -2.23
CA ALA A 212 -5.85 -12.25 -2.30
C ALA A 212 -6.30 -12.45 -3.77
N GLU A 213 -6.17 -11.42 -4.61
CA GLU A 213 -6.49 -11.50 -6.04
C GLU A 213 -5.73 -12.62 -6.76
N THR A 214 -4.49 -12.89 -6.34
CA THR A 214 -3.62 -13.84 -7.02
C THR A 214 -3.78 -15.27 -6.51
N TYR A 215 -3.89 -15.44 -5.19
CA TYR A 215 -3.80 -16.78 -4.56
C TYR A 215 -5.09 -17.25 -3.92
N TYR A 216 -6.01 -16.34 -3.62
CA TYR A 216 -7.25 -16.62 -2.91
C TYR A 216 -8.42 -15.84 -3.51
N PRO A 217 -8.67 -15.97 -4.84
CA PRO A 217 -9.73 -15.21 -5.51
C PRO A 217 -11.12 -15.51 -4.92
N GLU A 218 -11.29 -16.66 -4.29
CA GLU A 218 -12.52 -17.01 -3.57
C GLU A 218 -12.80 -16.13 -2.36
N LEU A 219 -11.79 -15.43 -1.81
CA LEU A 219 -11.94 -14.48 -0.70
C LEU A 219 -12.26 -13.05 -1.15
N LEU A 220 -12.24 -12.75 -2.45
CA LEU A 220 -12.54 -11.40 -2.95
C LEU A 220 -13.91 -10.88 -2.51
N PRO A 221 -14.98 -11.68 -2.46
CA PRO A 221 -16.27 -11.23 -1.94
C PRO A 221 -16.24 -10.84 -0.46
N ASN A 222 -15.25 -11.32 0.30
CA ASN A 222 -15.04 -10.98 1.70
C ASN A 222 -14.29 -9.65 1.91
N LEU A 223 -13.58 -9.16 0.89
CA LEU A 223 -12.91 -7.87 0.99
C LEU A 223 -13.92 -6.72 1.07
N SER A 224 -13.60 -5.71 1.86
CA SER A 224 -14.34 -4.46 1.85
C SER A 224 -14.24 -3.80 0.48
N THR A 225 -15.34 -3.20 0.04
CA THR A 225 -15.40 -2.41 -1.21
C THR A 225 -14.82 -1.00 -1.04
N SER A 226 -14.54 -0.60 0.19
CA SER A 226 -13.97 0.71 0.52
C SER A 226 -12.54 0.84 0.04
N LYS A 227 -12.20 2.00 -0.52
CA LYS A 227 -10.81 2.33 -0.84
C LYS A 227 -9.98 2.54 0.43
N SER A 228 -8.67 2.38 0.31
CA SER A 228 -7.76 2.73 1.40
C SER A 228 -7.83 4.23 1.77
N PRO A 229 -7.32 4.65 2.93
CA PRO A 229 -7.24 6.07 3.29
C PRO A 229 -6.58 6.95 2.22
N ILE A 230 -5.51 6.47 1.57
CA ILE A 230 -4.89 7.19 0.45
C ILE A 230 -5.83 7.23 -0.77
N GLY A 231 -6.50 6.12 -1.06
CA GLY A 231 -7.50 6.02 -2.12
C GLY A 231 -8.75 6.86 -1.88
N MET A 232 -9.08 7.19 -0.62
CA MET A 232 -10.15 8.14 -0.23
C MET A 232 -9.65 9.59 -0.27
N GLN A 233 -8.41 9.83 0.19
CA GLN A 233 -7.81 11.17 0.26
C GLN A 233 -7.69 11.80 -1.13
N GLY A 234 -7.23 11.03 -2.12
CA GLY A 234 -6.99 11.51 -3.46
C GLY A 234 -8.19 12.21 -4.10
N PRO A 235 -9.31 11.51 -4.30
CA PRO A 235 -10.50 12.12 -4.89
C PRO A 235 -11.09 13.22 -4.02
N THR A 236 -11.03 13.11 -2.68
CA THR A 236 -11.50 14.17 -1.79
C THR A 236 -10.74 15.48 -1.98
N ILE A 237 -9.41 15.40 -2.19
CA ILE A 237 -8.60 16.58 -2.48
C ILE A 237 -8.99 17.20 -3.83
N LYS A 238 -9.03 16.40 -4.90
CA LYS A 238 -9.30 16.90 -6.26
C LYS A 238 -10.77 17.34 -6.48
N THR A 239 -11.68 17.01 -5.57
CA THR A 239 -13.08 17.41 -5.67
C THR A 239 -13.48 18.40 -4.58
N TYR A 240 -13.65 17.91 -3.35
CA TYR A 240 -14.15 18.72 -2.23
C TYR A 240 -13.19 19.83 -1.84
N PHE A 241 -11.91 19.48 -1.59
CA PHE A 241 -10.91 20.47 -1.16
C PHE A 241 -10.65 21.50 -2.27
N ALA A 242 -10.46 21.06 -3.52
CA ALA A 242 -10.28 21.91 -4.67
C ALA A 242 -11.42 22.92 -4.81
N LYS A 243 -12.68 22.47 -4.73
CA LYS A 243 -13.86 23.33 -4.77
C LYS A 243 -13.88 24.33 -3.61
N LYS A 244 -13.59 23.86 -2.39
CA LYS A 244 -13.59 24.73 -1.19
C LYS A 244 -12.54 25.83 -1.25
N MET A 245 -11.38 25.53 -1.83
CA MET A 245 -10.26 26.47 -1.94
C MET A 245 -10.26 27.26 -3.24
N GLY A 246 -11.20 27.03 -4.15
CA GLY A 246 -11.25 27.69 -5.46
C GLY A 246 -10.07 27.29 -6.39
N ILE A 247 -9.54 26.09 -6.24
CA ILE A 247 -8.41 25.57 -7.01
C ILE A 247 -8.93 24.74 -8.19
N ASP A 248 -8.34 24.94 -9.38
CA ASP A 248 -8.59 24.06 -10.51
C ASP A 248 -7.99 22.68 -10.25
N PRO A 249 -8.80 21.59 -10.21
CA PRO A 249 -8.31 20.24 -9.98
C PRO A 249 -7.19 19.78 -10.92
N LYS A 250 -7.13 20.30 -12.16
CA LYS A 250 -6.10 19.99 -13.16
C LYS A 250 -4.73 20.52 -12.80
N LYS A 251 -4.67 21.52 -11.96
CA LYS A 251 -3.42 22.09 -11.46
C LYS A 251 -2.86 21.32 -10.26
N ILE A 252 -3.70 20.53 -9.58
CA ILE A 252 -3.31 19.81 -8.38
C ILE A 252 -2.43 18.61 -8.74
N ILE A 253 -1.25 18.57 -8.14
CA ILE A 253 -0.40 17.40 -8.04
C ILE A 253 -0.55 16.84 -6.62
N ASN A 254 -1.19 15.69 -6.52
CA ASN A 254 -1.53 15.05 -5.26
C ASN A 254 -0.49 13.99 -4.92
N VAL A 255 0.21 14.16 -3.80
CA VAL A 255 1.34 13.32 -3.37
C VAL A 255 1.01 12.65 -2.05
N ALA A 256 1.15 11.33 -2.00
CA ALA A 256 1.09 10.59 -0.73
C ALA A 256 2.49 10.34 -0.18
N LEU A 257 2.76 10.81 1.02
CA LEU A 257 3.97 10.48 1.78
C LEU A 257 3.66 9.34 2.74
N THR A 258 4.22 8.14 2.47
CA THR A 258 3.87 6.91 3.19
C THR A 258 5.05 5.93 3.20
N PRO A 259 5.29 5.14 4.26
CA PRO A 259 6.40 4.17 4.29
C PRO A 259 6.09 2.86 3.54
N CYS A 260 5.21 2.89 2.54
CA CYS A 260 4.69 1.68 1.89
C CYS A 260 4.89 1.71 0.37
N THR A 261 5.77 0.86 -0.14
CA THR A 261 6.03 0.74 -1.58
C THR A 261 4.83 0.22 -2.38
N ALA A 262 3.98 -0.62 -1.77
CA ALA A 262 2.79 -1.14 -2.42
C ALA A 262 1.75 -0.05 -2.75
N LYS A 263 1.80 1.10 -2.08
CA LYS A 263 0.96 2.26 -2.41
C LYS A 263 1.27 2.84 -3.81
N LYS A 264 2.52 2.70 -4.29
CA LYS A 264 2.88 3.06 -5.68
C LYS A 264 2.13 2.21 -6.70
N PHE A 265 1.93 0.93 -6.41
CA PHE A 265 1.09 0.05 -7.22
C PHE A 265 -0.40 0.40 -7.11
N GLU A 266 -0.91 0.62 -5.88
CA GLU A 266 -2.31 0.94 -5.64
C GLU A 266 -2.77 2.15 -6.46
N THR A 267 -2.01 3.25 -6.40
CA THR A 267 -2.39 4.50 -7.08
C THR A 267 -2.37 4.41 -8.59
N ARG A 268 -1.73 3.38 -9.16
CA ARG A 268 -1.69 3.12 -10.61
C ARG A 268 -2.79 2.17 -11.10
N ARG A 269 -3.60 1.60 -10.20
CA ARG A 269 -4.73 0.76 -10.58
C ARG A 269 -5.79 1.59 -11.32
N GLN A 270 -6.48 0.96 -12.28
CA GLN A 270 -7.44 1.65 -13.15
C GLN A 270 -8.63 2.24 -12.38
N GLU A 271 -9.02 1.62 -11.28
CA GLU A 271 -10.11 2.09 -10.42
C GLU A 271 -9.76 3.33 -9.59
N MET A 272 -8.49 3.73 -9.51
CA MET A 272 -8.01 4.89 -8.75
C MET A 272 -8.10 6.19 -9.56
N ASN A 273 -9.30 6.47 -10.10
CA ASN A 273 -9.62 7.65 -10.90
C ASN A 273 -11.03 8.19 -10.60
N ALA A 274 -11.48 8.11 -9.36
CA ALA A 274 -12.84 8.55 -8.97
C ALA A 274 -13.07 10.04 -9.20
N ALA A 275 -12.07 10.89 -8.92
CA ALA A 275 -12.13 12.32 -9.22
C ALA A 275 -12.27 12.56 -10.73
N GLY A 276 -11.48 11.87 -11.54
CA GLY A 276 -11.54 11.96 -12.99
C GLY A 276 -12.91 11.58 -13.55
N LYS A 277 -13.48 10.47 -13.05
CA LYS A 277 -14.85 10.04 -13.44
C LYS A 277 -15.89 11.08 -13.06
N LEU A 278 -15.82 11.66 -11.86
CA LEU A 278 -16.78 12.65 -11.38
C LEU A 278 -16.69 13.97 -12.18
N LEU A 279 -15.47 14.37 -12.55
CA LEU A 279 -15.21 15.65 -13.22
C LEU A 279 -15.21 15.54 -14.75
N GLY A 280 -15.40 14.34 -15.33
CA GLY A 280 -15.36 14.12 -16.78
C GLY A 280 -13.94 14.15 -17.36
N GLU A 281 -12.91 13.90 -16.55
CA GLU A 281 -11.49 13.97 -16.93
C GLU A 281 -10.86 12.58 -16.86
N SER A 282 -10.87 11.85 -17.97
CA SER A 282 -10.45 10.42 -18.02
C SER A 282 -9.03 10.17 -17.53
N ASP A 283 -8.11 11.10 -17.76
CA ASP A 283 -6.69 10.95 -17.46
C ASP A 283 -6.31 11.43 -16.06
N MET A 284 -7.27 12.01 -15.32
CA MET A 284 -7.04 12.50 -13.98
C MET A 284 -6.96 11.35 -12.98
N ARG A 285 -5.81 11.14 -12.37
CA ARG A 285 -5.62 10.21 -11.27
C ARG A 285 -6.08 10.82 -9.94
N ASP A 286 -6.54 9.98 -9.04
CA ASP A 286 -6.88 10.42 -7.68
C ASP A 286 -5.62 10.87 -6.91
N MET A 287 -4.56 10.06 -6.99
CA MET A 287 -3.24 10.35 -6.43
C MET A 287 -2.21 10.28 -7.55
N ASP A 288 -1.39 11.31 -7.71
CA ASP A 288 -0.44 11.42 -8.82
C ASP A 288 0.88 10.70 -8.51
N TYR A 289 1.40 10.87 -7.29
CA TYR A 289 2.66 10.27 -6.85
C TYR A 289 2.58 9.72 -5.43
N VAL A 290 3.43 8.75 -5.16
CA VAL A 290 3.65 8.18 -3.83
C VAL A 290 5.14 8.22 -3.52
N ILE A 291 5.55 9.01 -2.53
CA ILE A 291 6.92 9.02 -2.03
C ILE A 291 7.01 8.29 -0.71
N THR A 292 8.09 7.56 -0.52
CA THR A 292 8.34 6.87 0.75
C THR A 292 9.03 7.79 1.75
N THR A 293 9.11 7.36 3.00
CA THR A 293 9.86 8.09 4.04
C THR A 293 11.35 8.20 3.69
N ARG A 294 11.90 7.28 2.89
CA ARG A 294 13.30 7.29 2.45
C ARG A 294 13.55 8.31 1.32
N GLU A 295 12.58 8.50 0.44
CA GLU A 295 12.66 9.50 -0.63
C GLU A 295 12.66 10.92 -0.06
#